data_3ca8acbdc6ee371dcafa30866a0c0e5c
#
_entry.id   3ca8acbdc6ee371dcafa30866a0c0e5c
#
_cell.length_a   1.000
_cell.length_b   1.000
_cell.length_c   1.000
_cell.angle_alpha   90.00
_cell.angle_beta   90.00
_cell.angle_gamma   90.00
#
_symmetry.space_group_name_H-M   'P 1'
#
loop_
_entity.id
_entity.type
_entity.pdbx_description
1 polymer ?
#
loop_
_entity_poly.entity_id
_entity_poly.type
_entity_poly.pdbx_seq_one_letter_code
_entity_poly.pdbx_strand_id
1 'polypeptide(L)'
;DNLKDSLEIGDKVIVVGGGDTASDALRSALRLGSKEVTCVYRRTENEMPGSSKDRKMAKEEGAIYQFLTQPVKFIAGDDGHLAAVECLRMELGEPDDSGRRRPVNIEGSNFIIEADTAVLALGYWPDEIIGKTTPNLETYNWGLVKTDTETGATSRPGVYAAGDAATGPDLVVTAMVGGRKAAQAIDEYLKSL
;
A
#
# COMPACT_ATOMS: atom_id res chain seq x y z
N ASP A 1 22.95 -12.12 7.42
CA ASP A 1 22.43 -11.78 8.74
C ASP A 1 20.96 -12.17 8.80
N ASN A 2 20.62 -13.01 9.77
CA ASN A 2 19.25 -13.45 10.01
C ASN A 2 18.48 -12.30 10.68
N LEU A 3 17.83 -11.45 9.91
CA LEU A 3 16.92 -10.42 10.41
C LEU A 3 15.83 -10.98 11.35
N LYS A 4 15.53 -12.29 11.26
CA LYS A 4 14.59 -12.98 12.15
C LYS A 4 14.98 -12.90 13.63
N ASP A 5 16.27 -12.94 13.93
CA ASP A 5 16.76 -12.97 15.32
C ASP A 5 16.77 -11.57 15.97
N SER A 6 16.51 -10.50 15.19
CA SER A 6 16.48 -9.12 15.65
C SER A 6 15.07 -8.50 15.62
N LEU A 7 14.06 -9.21 15.10
CA LEU A 7 12.70 -8.72 15.01
C LEU A 7 11.89 -9.21 16.20
N GLU A 8 11.62 -8.32 17.13
CA GLU A 8 10.65 -8.58 18.21
C GLU A 8 9.25 -8.31 17.65
N ILE A 9 8.47 -9.36 17.50
CA ILE A 9 7.06 -9.27 17.13
C ILE A 9 6.22 -9.77 18.29
N GLY A 10 5.14 -9.07 18.60
CA GLY A 10 4.29 -9.43 19.71
C GLY A 10 3.34 -10.60 19.43
N ASP A 11 2.55 -10.93 20.44
CA ASP A 11 1.56 -12.01 20.39
C ASP A 11 0.30 -11.61 19.62
N LYS A 12 -0.12 -10.34 19.72
CA LYS A 12 -1.34 -9.79 19.11
C LYS A 12 -0.97 -8.74 18.08
N VAL A 13 -0.98 -9.11 16.81
CA VAL A 13 -0.57 -8.26 15.71
C VAL A 13 -1.77 -7.75 14.93
N ILE A 14 -1.82 -6.44 14.71
CA ILE A 14 -2.75 -5.82 13.75
C ILE A 14 -1.98 -5.44 12.49
N VAL A 15 -2.50 -5.83 11.33
CA VAL A 15 -2.03 -5.37 10.02
C VAL A 15 -3.11 -4.48 9.38
N VAL A 16 -2.78 -3.23 9.14
CA VAL A 16 -3.69 -2.25 8.54
C VAL A 16 -3.44 -2.16 7.04
N GLY A 17 -4.39 -2.63 6.24
CA GLY A 17 -4.28 -2.59 4.79
C GLY A 17 -4.96 -3.76 4.10
N GLY A 18 -5.04 -3.72 2.77
CA GLY A 18 -5.74 -4.74 1.99
C GLY A 18 -5.03 -5.15 0.70
N GLY A 19 -3.78 -4.70 0.50
CA GLY A 19 -2.93 -5.07 -0.63
C GLY A 19 -2.08 -6.32 -0.36
N ASP A 20 -1.23 -6.67 -1.31
CA ASP A 20 -0.35 -7.85 -1.21
C ASP A 20 0.66 -7.69 -0.06
N THR A 21 1.16 -6.49 0.19
CA THR A 21 2.00 -6.18 1.36
C THR A 21 1.32 -6.53 2.69
N ALA A 22 0.00 -6.29 2.80
CA ALA A 22 -0.74 -6.67 4.00
C ALA A 22 -0.81 -8.21 4.14
N SER A 23 -1.05 -8.93 3.04
CA SER A 23 -1.06 -10.39 3.02
C SER A 23 0.29 -10.98 3.42
N ASP A 24 1.37 -10.41 2.93
CA ASP A 24 2.75 -10.83 3.30
C ASP A 24 3.04 -10.54 4.78
N ALA A 25 2.64 -9.38 5.29
CA ALA A 25 2.81 -9.03 6.70
C ALA A 25 2.03 -9.97 7.63
N LEU A 26 0.76 -10.28 7.30
CA LEU A 26 -0.07 -11.22 8.06
C LEU A 26 0.58 -12.60 8.17
N ARG A 27 0.98 -13.15 7.03
CA ARG A 27 1.58 -14.48 6.97
C ARG A 27 2.96 -14.52 7.64
N SER A 28 3.74 -13.44 7.52
CA SER A 28 5.04 -13.32 8.19
C SER A 28 4.88 -13.28 9.70
N ALA A 29 3.92 -12.51 10.23
CA ALA A 29 3.64 -12.45 11.65
C ALA A 29 3.24 -13.82 12.23
N LEU A 30 2.32 -14.53 11.54
CA LEU A 30 1.92 -15.90 11.93
C LEU A 30 3.12 -16.86 11.97
N ARG A 31 3.98 -16.82 10.96
CA ARG A 31 5.16 -17.69 10.85
C ARG A 31 6.27 -17.34 11.82
N LEU A 32 6.29 -16.10 12.31
CA LEU A 32 7.19 -15.65 13.39
C LEU A 32 6.67 -16.05 14.80
N GLY A 33 5.45 -16.57 14.89
CA GLY A 33 4.91 -17.14 16.12
C GLY A 33 3.89 -16.28 16.87
N SER A 34 3.40 -15.19 16.26
CA SER A 34 2.30 -14.41 16.85
C SER A 34 1.05 -15.27 17.01
N LYS A 35 0.36 -15.11 18.14
CA LYS A 35 -0.80 -15.96 18.51
C LYS A 35 -2.08 -15.52 17.85
N GLU A 36 -2.23 -14.21 17.64
CA GLU A 36 -3.39 -13.60 17.02
C GLU A 36 -2.93 -12.55 16.01
N VAL A 37 -3.29 -12.71 14.74
CA VAL A 37 -2.92 -11.78 13.67
C VAL A 37 -4.17 -11.35 12.93
N THR A 38 -4.52 -10.06 13.07
CA THR A 38 -5.75 -9.48 12.55
C THR A 38 -5.46 -8.48 11.44
N CYS A 39 -6.04 -8.71 10.25
CA CYS A 39 -6.12 -7.73 9.19
C CYS A 39 -7.26 -6.74 9.46
N VAL A 40 -6.95 -5.47 9.55
CA VAL A 40 -7.95 -4.40 9.68
C VAL A 40 -8.07 -3.67 8.36
N TYR A 41 -9.26 -3.69 7.75
CA TYR A 41 -9.50 -3.10 6.45
C TYR A 41 -10.79 -2.30 6.40
N ARG A 42 -10.70 -1.07 5.87
CA ARG A 42 -11.79 -0.08 5.88
C ARG A 42 -12.95 -0.33 4.91
N ARG A 43 -12.81 -1.31 3.98
CA ARG A 43 -13.84 -1.76 3.05
C ARG A 43 -14.16 -3.23 3.28
N THR A 44 -14.91 -3.85 2.37
CA THR A 44 -15.15 -5.30 2.40
C THR A 44 -14.08 -6.07 1.63
N GLU A 45 -14.17 -7.38 1.67
CA GLU A 45 -13.25 -8.26 0.96
C GLU A 45 -13.26 -8.03 -0.57
N ASN A 46 -14.42 -7.63 -1.11
CA ASN A 46 -14.59 -7.41 -2.55
C ASN A 46 -13.78 -6.20 -3.06
N GLU A 47 -13.57 -5.20 -2.22
CA GLU A 47 -12.80 -4.00 -2.56
C GLU A 47 -11.30 -4.13 -2.23
N MET A 48 -10.84 -5.28 -1.72
CA MET A 48 -9.41 -5.48 -1.46
C MET A 48 -8.61 -5.55 -2.76
N PRO A 49 -7.56 -4.72 -2.92
CA PRO A 49 -6.76 -4.70 -4.14
C PRO A 49 -5.78 -5.87 -4.26
N GLY A 50 -5.43 -6.51 -3.14
CA GLY A 50 -4.48 -7.63 -3.12
C GLY A 50 -5.04 -8.92 -3.71
N SER A 51 -4.15 -9.86 -4.01
CA SER A 51 -4.44 -11.17 -4.57
C SER A 51 -5.42 -11.97 -3.71
N SER A 52 -6.51 -12.44 -4.32
CA SER A 52 -7.47 -13.33 -3.64
C SER A 52 -6.86 -14.65 -3.21
N LYS A 53 -5.85 -15.13 -3.96
CA LYS A 53 -5.10 -16.34 -3.63
C LYS A 53 -4.30 -16.13 -2.35
N ASP A 54 -3.59 -15.01 -2.21
CA ASP A 54 -2.77 -14.73 -1.03
C ASP A 54 -3.62 -14.48 0.21
N ARG A 55 -4.78 -13.81 0.06
CA ARG A 55 -5.78 -13.71 1.13
C ARG A 55 -6.28 -15.07 1.60
N LYS A 56 -6.59 -15.97 0.65
CA LYS A 56 -7.02 -17.32 0.99
C LYS A 56 -5.93 -18.06 1.80
N MET A 57 -4.70 -17.99 1.34
CA MET A 57 -3.56 -18.60 2.04
C MET A 57 -3.36 -17.99 3.44
N ALA A 58 -3.49 -16.67 3.59
CA ALA A 58 -3.40 -16.03 4.90
C ALA A 58 -4.50 -16.50 5.86
N LYS A 59 -5.75 -16.64 5.38
CA LYS A 59 -6.86 -17.21 6.16
C LYS A 59 -6.61 -18.66 6.56
N GLU A 60 -6.09 -19.47 5.64
CA GLU A 60 -5.74 -20.88 5.92
C GLU A 60 -4.60 -21.00 6.93
N GLU A 61 -3.66 -20.06 6.96
CA GLU A 61 -2.60 -19.96 7.96
C GLU A 61 -3.08 -19.41 9.32
N GLY A 62 -4.31 -18.90 9.42
CA GLY A 62 -4.92 -18.45 10.68
C GLY A 62 -5.14 -16.94 10.81
N ALA A 63 -4.91 -16.14 9.76
CA ALA A 63 -5.18 -14.71 9.82
C ALA A 63 -6.68 -14.41 9.94
N ILE A 64 -7.02 -13.51 10.86
CA ILE A 64 -8.36 -13.01 11.11
C ILE A 64 -8.57 -11.74 10.27
N TYR A 65 -9.74 -11.58 9.64
CA TYR A 65 -10.06 -10.37 8.87
C TYR A 65 -11.20 -9.58 9.51
N GLN A 66 -10.89 -8.36 9.91
CA GLN A 66 -11.83 -7.38 10.44
C GLN A 66 -12.12 -6.33 9.36
N PHE A 67 -13.16 -6.59 8.57
CA PHE A 67 -13.62 -5.68 7.51
C PHE A 67 -14.43 -4.51 8.05
N LEU A 68 -14.63 -3.48 7.21
CA LEU A 68 -15.39 -2.29 7.53
C LEU A 68 -14.91 -1.66 8.85
N THR A 69 -13.59 -1.58 8.99
CA THR A 69 -12.95 -1.13 10.22
C THR A 69 -11.80 -0.18 9.87
N GLN A 70 -11.81 1.00 10.49
CA GLN A 70 -10.80 2.04 10.34
C GLN A 70 -10.10 2.29 11.67
N PRO A 71 -8.78 2.07 11.79
CA PRO A 71 -8.03 2.55 12.93
C PRO A 71 -8.05 4.07 13.03
N VAL A 72 -8.28 4.61 14.22
CA VAL A 72 -8.31 6.05 14.48
C VAL A 72 -7.32 6.50 15.53
N LYS A 73 -6.88 5.59 16.41
CA LYS A 73 -5.92 5.92 17.46
C LYS A 73 -5.14 4.68 17.91
N PHE A 74 -3.84 4.84 18.09
CA PHE A 74 -2.99 3.86 18.76
C PHE A 74 -2.89 4.23 20.24
N ILE A 75 -3.10 3.26 21.12
CA ILE A 75 -3.16 3.44 22.57
C ILE A 75 -1.93 2.76 23.16
N ALA A 76 -1.10 3.56 23.84
CA ALA A 76 0.06 3.04 24.56
C ALA A 76 -0.35 2.48 25.93
N GLY A 77 0.32 1.42 26.35
CA GLY A 77 0.29 0.93 27.73
C GLY A 77 1.15 1.78 28.68
N ASP A 78 1.18 1.40 29.94
CA ASP A 78 1.96 2.09 30.97
C ASP A 78 3.48 1.98 30.74
N ASP A 79 3.92 0.99 29.97
CA ASP A 79 5.30 0.77 29.54
C ASP A 79 5.71 1.57 28.29
N GLY A 80 4.77 2.33 27.70
CA GLY A 80 4.98 3.12 26.48
C GLY A 80 4.90 2.33 25.18
N HIS A 81 4.69 1.02 25.23
CA HIS A 81 4.46 0.18 24.06
C HIS A 81 2.99 0.18 23.65
N LEU A 82 2.70 -0.30 22.43
CA LEU A 82 1.31 -0.45 21.96
C LEU A 82 0.56 -1.45 22.84
N ALA A 83 -0.60 -1.07 23.33
CA ALA A 83 -1.49 -1.95 24.11
C ALA A 83 -2.82 -2.20 23.38
N ALA A 84 -3.28 -1.25 22.56
CA ALA A 84 -4.53 -1.40 21.85
C ALA A 84 -4.64 -0.41 20.68
N VAL A 85 -5.59 -0.67 19.80
CA VAL A 85 -5.97 0.25 18.70
C VAL A 85 -7.45 0.56 18.80
N GLU A 86 -7.78 1.85 18.87
CA GLU A 86 -9.16 2.32 18.75
C GLU A 86 -9.55 2.36 17.27
N CYS A 87 -10.67 1.75 16.96
CA CYS A 87 -11.20 1.64 15.62
C CYS A 87 -12.63 2.19 15.52
N LEU A 88 -13.00 2.67 14.33
CA LEU A 88 -14.39 2.99 13.96
C LEU A 88 -14.92 1.91 13.01
N ARG A 89 -16.22 1.64 13.12
CA ARG A 89 -16.92 0.86 12.10
C ARG A 89 -17.19 1.73 10.88
N MET A 90 -17.17 1.10 9.72
CA MET A 90 -17.36 1.74 8.43
C MET A 90 -18.60 1.19 7.74
N GLU A 91 -19.16 1.96 6.84
CA GLU A 91 -20.10 1.51 5.82
C GLU A 91 -19.57 1.87 4.43
N LEU A 92 -20.15 1.28 3.40
CA LEU A 92 -19.79 1.57 2.02
C LEU A 92 -20.77 2.56 1.39
N GLY A 93 -20.28 3.74 1.06
CA GLY A 93 -20.97 4.78 0.29
C GLY A 93 -20.89 4.56 -1.22
N GLU A 94 -21.03 5.64 -1.98
CA GLU A 94 -20.93 5.64 -3.44
C GLU A 94 -19.52 5.29 -3.92
N PRO A 95 -19.36 4.78 -5.15
CA PRO A 95 -18.04 4.51 -5.74
C PRO A 95 -17.16 5.76 -5.82
N ASP A 96 -15.85 5.56 -5.64
CA ASP A 96 -14.83 6.56 -5.90
C ASP A 96 -14.37 6.51 -7.38
N ASP A 97 -13.42 7.39 -7.76
CA ASP A 97 -12.91 7.48 -9.13
C ASP A 97 -12.24 6.19 -9.64
N SER A 98 -11.88 5.28 -8.72
CA SER A 98 -11.37 3.94 -9.04
C SER A 98 -12.47 2.90 -9.24
N GLY A 99 -13.74 3.28 -9.10
CA GLY A 99 -14.90 2.40 -9.16
C GLY A 99 -15.15 1.58 -7.87
N ARG A 100 -14.32 1.75 -6.82
CA ARG A 100 -14.50 1.08 -5.53
C ARG A 100 -15.37 1.93 -4.61
N ARG A 101 -16.27 1.29 -3.87
CA ARG A 101 -17.14 1.99 -2.93
C ARG A 101 -16.32 2.69 -1.84
N ARG A 102 -16.67 3.96 -1.57
CA ARG A 102 -15.99 4.79 -0.56
C ARG A 102 -16.30 4.28 0.83
N PRO A 103 -15.31 4.14 1.73
CA PRO A 103 -15.57 3.86 3.13
C PRO A 103 -16.07 5.15 3.82
N VAL A 104 -17.16 5.05 4.55
CA VAL A 104 -17.78 6.13 5.31
C VAL A 104 -17.78 5.76 6.79
N ASN A 105 -17.38 6.69 7.65
CA ASN A 105 -17.36 6.47 9.10
C ASN A 105 -18.79 6.39 9.66
N ILE A 106 -19.01 5.42 10.53
CA ILE A 106 -20.21 5.37 11.36
C ILE A 106 -19.89 6.09 12.66
N GLU A 107 -20.44 7.29 12.82
CA GLU A 107 -20.21 8.13 14.01
C GLU A 107 -20.59 7.41 15.31
N GLY A 108 -19.74 7.55 16.34
CA GLY A 108 -19.97 6.94 17.67
C GLY A 108 -19.83 5.42 17.72
N SER A 109 -19.31 4.77 16.68
CA SER A 109 -19.13 3.32 16.60
C SER A 109 -17.75 2.85 17.08
N ASN A 110 -17.04 3.68 17.85
CA ASN A 110 -15.71 3.38 18.35
C ASN A 110 -15.67 2.08 19.14
N PHE A 111 -14.64 1.29 18.93
CA PHE A 111 -14.34 0.09 19.68
C PHE A 111 -12.84 -0.17 19.76
N ILE A 112 -12.43 -1.00 20.69
CA ILE A 112 -11.02 -1.29 20.94
C ILE A 112 -10.67 -2.67 20.42
N ILE A 113 -9.51 -2.79 19.81
CA ILE A 113 -8.85 -4.07 19.49
C ILE A 113 -7.53 -4.07 20.26
N GLU A 114 -7.34 -5.06 21.15
CA GLU A 114 -6.06 -5.25 21.83
C GLU A 114 -4.98 -5.66 20.83
N ALA A 115 -3.83 -5.01 20.90
CA ALA A 115 -2.68 -5.31 20.06
C ALA A 115 -1.40 -4.79 20.71
N ASP A 116 -0.34 -5.56 20.61
CA ASP A 116 1.01 -5.17 21.03
C ASP A 116 1.89 -4.75 19.85
N THR A 117 1.49 -5.10 18.64
CA THR A 117 2.21 -4.75 17.40
C THR A 117 1.23 -4.29 16.34
N ALA A 118 1.56 -3.21 15.63
CA ALA A 118 0.80 -2.72 14.48
C ALA A 118 1.70 -2.56 13.25
N VAL A 119 1.30 -3.16 12.13
CA VAL A 119 1.97 -3.04 10.84
C VAL A 119 1.09 -2.21 9.90
N LEU A 120 1.61 -1.09 9.41
CA LEU A 120 0.91 -0.22 8.49
C LEU A 120 1.27 -0.58 7.05
N ALA A 121 0.38 -1.31 6.36
CA ALA A 121 0.51 -1.74 4.98
C ALA A 121 -0.40 -0.89 4.05
N LEU A 122 -0.27 0.44 4.15
CA LEU A 122 -1.17 1.42 3.52
C LEU A 122 -0.79 1.80 2.09
N GLY A 123 0.32 1.26 1.58
CA GLY A 123 0.91 1.62 0.30
C GLY A 123 1.74 2.90 0.37
N TYR A 124 2.16 3.38 -0.79
CA TYR A 124 3.01 4.54 -0.93
C TYR A 124 2.33 5.61 -1.78
N TRP A 125 2.66 6.87 -1.50
CA TRP A 125 2.33 8.00 -2.35
C TRP A 125 3.59 8.46 -3.06
N PRO A 126 3.52 8.87 -4.33
CA PRO A 126 4.64 9.49 -5.03
C PRO A 126 5.10 10.74 -4.29
N ASP A 127 6.41 10.95 -4.25
CA ASP A 127 6.96 12.20 -3.71
C ASP A 127 6.81 13.31 -4.77
N GLU A 128 6.20 14.41 -4.39
CA GLU A 128 5.99 15.57 -5.25
C GLU A 128 7.30 16.35 -5.55
N ILE A 129 8.41 15.97 -4.90
CA ILE A 129 9.68 16.70 -5.01
C ILE A 129 10.15 16.82 -6.46
N ILE A 130 9.99 15.76 -7.27
CA ILE A 130 10.43 15.73 -8.66
C ILE A 130 9.71 16.83 -9.47
N GLY A 131 8.40 16.91 -9.37
CA GLY A 131 7.61 17.95 -10.05
C GLY A 131 7.90 19.35 -9.53
N LYS A 132 8.11 19.50 -8.22
CA LYS A 132 8.41 20.80 -7.59
C LYS A 132 9.81 21.34 -7.92
N THR A 133 10.79 20.47 -8.15
CA THR A 133 12.18 20.84 -8.36
C THR A 133 12.62 20.81 -9.82
N THR A 134 11.80 20.29 -10.72
CA THR A 134 12.13 20.16 -12.15
C THR A 134 11.23 21.06 -13.00
N PRO A 135 11.73 22.23 -13.42
CA PRO A 135 10.95 23.15 -14.27
C PRO A 135 10.48 22.49 -15.55
N ASN A 136 9.23 22.76 -15.95
CA ASN A 136 8.60 22.25 -17.18
C ASN A 136 8.40 20.73 -17.25
N LEU A 137 8.51 20.02 -16.10
CA LEU A 137 8.14 18.62 -16.00
C LEU A 137 6.69 18.53 -15.48
N GLU A 138 5.79 18.04 -16.31
CA GLU A 138 4.40 17.85 -15.89
C GLU A 138 4.24 16.61 -15.03
N THR A 139 3.47 16.77 -13.94
CA THR A 139 3.05 15.68 -13.06
C THR A 139 1.53 15.68 -12.90
N TYR A 140 1.00 14.57 -12.46
CA TYR A 140 -0.37 14.54 -11.95
C TYR A 140 -0.43 15.20 -10.57
N ASN A 141 -1.62 15.60 -10.12
CA ASN A 141 -1.83 16.26 -8.83
C ASN A 141 -1.34 15.42 -7.63
N TRP A 142 -1.19 14.12 -7.80
CA TRP A 142 -0.70 13.18 -6.80
C TRP A 142 0.79 12.82 -6.95
N GLY A 143 1.54 13.52 -7.81
CA GLY A 143 3.01 13.44 -7.86
C GLY A 143 3.61 12.54 -8.93
N LEU A 144 2.84 11.67 -9.61
CA LEU A 144 3.35 10.85 -10.70
C LEU A 144 3.73 11.71 -11.92
N VAL A 145 4.83 11.34 -12.56
CA VAL A 145 5.29 12.00 -13.80
C VAL A 145 4.38 11.63 -14.94
N LYS A 146 3.87 12.63 -15.69
CA LYS A 146 3.12 12.39 -16.93
C LYS A 146 4.05 11.93 -18.03
N THR A 147 3.74 10.78 -18.62
CA THR A 147 4.52 10.17 -19.69
C THR A 147 3.64 9.72 -20.84
N ASP A 148 4.21 9.65 -22.01
CA ASP A 148 3.67 8.87 -23.12
C ASP A 148 3.79 7.38 -22.79
N THR A 149 2.72 6.61 -22.93
CA THR A 149 2.64 5.19 -22.49
C THR A 149 3.49 4.24 -23.35
N GLU A 150 3.82 4.64 -24.58
CA GLU A 150 4.58 3.79 -25.50
C GLU A 150 6.08 4.06 -25.44
N THR A 151 6.46 5.29 -25.11
CA THR A 151 7.86 5.72 -25.14
C THR A 151 8.42 6.09 -23.78
N GLY A 152 7.57 6.33 -22.77
CA GLY A 152 8.00 6.90 -21.50
C GLY A 152 8.48 8.34 -21.57
N ALA A 153 8.33 9.03 -22.72
CA ALA A 153 8.71 10.42 -22.89
C ALA A 153 7.86 11.33 -22.00
N THR A 154 8.51 12.31 -21.35
CA THR A 154 7.82 13.29 -20.51
C THR A 154 7.54 14.58 -21.28
N SER A 155 6.86 15.55 -20.65
CA SER A 155 6.68 16.90 -21.18
C SER A 155 8.00 17.65 -21.43
N ARG A 156 9.11 17.21 -20.81
CA ARG A 156 10.42 17.82 -20.95
C ARG A 156 11.27 17.05 -21.96
N PRO A 157 11.72 17.67 -23.08
CA PRO A 157 12.53 17.01 -24.11
C PRO A 157 13.80 16.35 -23.51
N GLY A 158 14.09 15.13 -23.92
CA GLY A 158 15.24 14.36 -23.46
C GLY A 158 15.09 13.75 -22.05
N VAL A 159 13.94 13.91 -21.41
CA VAL A 159 13.61 13.32 -20.10
C VAL A 159 12.55 12.25 -20.28
N TYR A 160 12.81 11.09 -19.71
CA TYR A 160 11.94 9.92 -19.77
C TYR A 160 11.68 9.37 -18.35
N ALA A 161 10.52 8.77 -18.13
CA ALA A 161 10.21 8.10 -16.89
C ALA A 161 9.43 6.82 -17.12
N ALA A 162 9.63 5.83 -16.26
CA ALA A 162 8.95 4.55 -16.31
C ALA A 162 8.83 3.94 -14.89
N GLY A 163 8.12 2.81 -14.76
CA GLY A 163 7.87 2.15 -13.50
C GLY A 163 7.07 3.01 -12.54
N ASP A 164 7.27 2.84 -11.24
CA ASP A 164 6.47 3.47 -10.18
C ASP A 164 6.41 4.99 -10.26
N ALA A 165 7.44 5.63 -10.81
CA ALA A 165 7.46 7.09 -11.00
C ALA A 165 6.43 7.59 -12.04
N ALA A 166 6.06 6.74 -13.01
CA ALA A 166 5.12 7.07 -14.08
C ALA A 166 3.73 6.44 -13.89
N THR A 167 3.68 5.18 -13.44
CA THR A 167 2.44 4.39 -13.36
C THR A 167 1.90 4.20 -11.94
N GLY A 168 2.69 4.55 -10.93
CA GLY A 168 2.43 4.19 -9.53
C GLY A 168 2.95 2.79 -9.19
N PRO A 169 2.84 2.37 -7.93
CA PRO A 169 3.32 1.07 -7.46
C PRO A 169 2.69 -0.08 -8.23
N ASP A 170 3.53 -0.94 -8.84
CA ASP A 170 3.12 -2.09 -9.63
C ASP A 170 4.20 -3.19 -9.59
N LEU A 171 4.03 -4.24 -10.39
CA LEU A 171 4.95 -5.37 -10.46
C LEU A 171 6.29 -4.98 -11.07
N VAL A 172 7.35 -5.64 -10.62
CA VAL A 172 8.71 -5.48 -11.19
C VAL A 172 8.72 -5.72 -12.70
N VAL A 173 7.95 -6.69 -13.20
CA VAL A 173 7.86 -6.97 -14.63
C VAL A 173 7.29 -5.79 -15.42
N THR A 174 6.30 -5.08 -14.87
CA THR A 174 5.72 -3.87 -15.50
C THR A 174 6.76 -2.75 -15.56
N ALA A 175 7.50 -2.54 -14.47
CA ALA A 175 8.58 -1.56 -14.43
C ALA A 175 9.69 -1.88 -15.45
N MET A 176 10.06 -3.17 -15.61
CA MET A 176 11.03 -3.61 -16.61
C MET A 176 10.57 -3.36 -18.05
N VAL A 177 9.29 -3.60 -18.34
CA VAL A 177 8.71 -3.32 -19.68
C VAL A 177 8.76 -1.82 -19.96
N GLY A 178 8.33 -0.99 -19.02
CA GLY A 178 8.40 0.48 -19.14
C GLY A 178 9.83 0.96 -19.34
N GLY A 179 10.79 0.46 -18.57
CA GLY A 179 12.21 0.80 -18.69
C GLY A 179 12.80 0.43 -20.06
N ARG A 180 12.41 -0.70 -20.65
CA ARG A 180 12.84 -1.11 -22.00
C ARG A 180 12.28 -0.20 -23.09
N LYS A 181 10.99 0.16 -23.00
CA LYS A 181 10.35 1.12 -23.91
C LYS A 181 11.07 2.48 -23.85
N ALA A 182 11.31 2.99 -22.64
CA ALA A 182 12.03 4.24 -22.45
C ALA A 182 13.45 4.20 -23.01
N ALA A 183 14.19 3.11 -22.82
CA ALA A 183 15.54 2.95 -23.36
C ALA A 183 15.58 2.95 -24.88
N GLN A 184 14.62 2.28 -25.54
CA GLN A 184 14.49 2.32 -27.00
C GLN A 184 14.18 3.73 -27.51
N ALA A 185 13.26 4.41 -26.88
CA ALA A 185 12.88 5.78 -27.26
C ALA A 185 14.03 6.79 -27.03
N ILE A 186 14.85 6.60 -25.99
CA ILE A 186 16.07 7.39 -25.76
C ILE A 186 17.08 7.16 -26.87
N ASP A 187 17.30 5.90 -27.30
CA ASP A 187 18.22 5.59 -28.40
C ASP A 187 17.77 6.25 -29.72
N GLU A 188 16.48 6.18 -30.02
CA GLU A 188 15.90 6.84 -31.20
C GLU A 188 16.04 8.37 -31.12
N TYR A 189 15.77 8.96 -29.97
CA TYR A 189 15.94 10.39 -29.73
C TYR A 189 17.39 10.84 -29.93
N LEU A 190 18.37 10.12 -29.37
CA LEU A 190 19.77 10.47 -29.51
C LEU A 190 20.28 10.34 -30.96
N LYS A 191 19.73 9.41 -31.76
CA LYS A 191 20.05 9.27 -33.19
C LYS A 191 19.46 10.39 -34.05
N SER A 192 18.47 11.11 -33.52
CA SER A 192 17.79 12.23 -34.23
C SER A 192 18.44 13.59 -33.98
N LEU A 193 19.38 13.68 -33.02
CA LEU A 193 20.16 14.89 -32.72
C LEU A 193 21.36 15.02 -33.66
#